data_cd9b26d538f2e4de96948ec0711dd428
#
_entry.id   cd9b26d538f2e4de96948ec0711dd428
#
_cell.length_a   1.000
_cell.length_b   1.000
_cell.length_c   1.000
_cell.angle_alpha   90.00
_cell.angle_beta   90.00
_cell.angle_gamma   90.00
#
_symmetry.space_group_name_H-M   'P 1'
#
loop_
_entity.id
_entity.type
_entity.pdbx_description
1 polymer ?
#
loop_
_entity_poly.entity_id
_entity_poly.type
_entity_poly.pdbx_seq_one_letter_code
_entity_poly.pdbx_strand_id
1 'polypeptide(L)'
;MRCIALKRVKRMNANRNYQKELDKVIAGLNGRRPTLLLHACCAPCSSYVLEYLSRYFDITLFYYNPNIEPESEYRYRVSEVKRLVSEMLPDVGIKVVEGRYDPERFHQAVKGLEQEPEGGKRCMVCYRLRLEESGRIAQKLGCEYFTTTLSISPLKNARALNEIGEELAPLYQTKYLTSDFKKREGYKRSIQLSAEYHLYRQDYCGCAYSKAEREAQKVNKGQKPE
;
A
#
# COMPACT_ATOMS: atom_id res chain seq x y z
N MET A 1 -38.37 2.99 9.85
CA MET A 1 -37.80 3.00 11.21
C MET A 1 -36.48 2.23 11.18
N ARG A 2 -35.36 2.87 11.41
CA ARG A 2 -34.10 2.63 12.11
C ARG A 2 -32.97 3.41 11.45
N CYS A 3 -32.98 4.68 11.80
CA CYS A 3 -31.88 5.60 11.48
C CYS A 3 -31.11 5.87 12.80
N ILE A 4 -30.39 4.87 13.30
CA ILE A 4 -29.55 5.00 14.52
C ILE A 4 -28.35 4.06 14.35
N ALA A 5 -27.24 4.53 13.79
CA ALA A 5 -25.91 3.97 13.99
C ALA A 5 -24.76 4.82 13.37
N LEU A 6 -25.03 6.00 12.83
CA LEU A 6 -23.98 6.81 12.14
C LEU A 6 -23.29 7.87 13.00
N LYS A 7 -23.55 7.95 14.31
CA LYS A 7 -23.04 9.04 15.17
C LYS A 7 -21.97 8.64 16.21
N ARG A 8 -21.46 7.41 16.24
CA ARG A 8 -20.52 6.96 17.30
C ARG A 8 -19.06 6.78 16.90
N VAL A 9 -18.70 6.94 15.61
CA VAL A 9 -17.31 6.73 15.13
C VAL A 9 -16.44 8.00 15.15
N LYS A 10 -17.01 9.18 15.39
CA LYS A 10 -16.31 10.48 15.18
C LYS A 10 -15.50 11.02 16.37
N ARG A 11 -15.24 10.27 17.45
CA ARG A 11 -14.50 10.80 18.62
C ARG A 11 -13.40 9.86 19.19
N MET A 12 -12.86 8.95 18.42
CA MET A 12 -11.73 8.14 18.90
C MET A 12 -10.51 8.39 18.01
N ASN A 13 -9.48 8.96 18.62
CA ASN A 13 -8.07 8.89 18.25
C ASN A 13 -7.44 9.97 17.37
N ALA A 14 -7.28 11.17 17.91
CA ALA A 14 -6.32 12.15 17.38
C ALA A 14 -4.84 11.70 17.52
N ASN A 15 -4.53 10.62 18.28
CA ASN A 15 -3.15 10.28 18.66
C ASN A 15 -2.85 8.77 18.65
N ARG A 16 -3.44 7.99 17.70
CA ARG A 16 -3.11 6.56 17.55
C ARG A 16 -1.69 6.39 17.02
N ASN A 17 -0.94 5.47 17.63
CA ASN A 17 0.37 5.06 17.13
C ASN A 17 0.27 3.67 16.50
N TYR A 18 0.01 3.63 15.20
CA TYR A 18 -0.18 2.40 14.42
C TYR A 18 1.05 1.46 14.45
N GLN A 19 2.27 2.03 14.61
CA GLN A 19 3.45 1.18 14.78
C GLN A 19 3.43 0.44 16.11
N LYS A 20 3.04 1.09 17.21
CA LYS A 20 2.88 0.41 18.51
C LYS A 20 1.76 -0.62 18.48
N GLU A 21 0.73 -0.41 17.68
CA GLU A 21 -0.36 -1.39 17.51
C GLU A 21 0.15 -2.62 16.75
N LEU A 22 0.90 -2.42 15.66
CA LEU A 22 1.58 -3.50 14.94
C LEU A 22 2.49 -4.30 15.88
N ASP A 23 3.29 -3.62 16.71
CA ASP A 23 4.18 -4.27 17.66
C ASP A 23 3.43 -5.17 18.65
N LYS A 24 2.26 -4.73 19.13
CA LYS A 24 1.40 -5.54 20.01
C LYS A 24 0.85 -6.77 19.29
N VAL A 25 0.44 -6.64 18.03
CA VAL A 25 -0.01 -7.77 17.22
C VAL A 25 1.12 -8.78 17.08
N ILE A 26 2.31 -8.33 16.68
CA ILE A 26 3.50 -9.21 16.52
C ILE A 26 3.85 -9.90 17.83
N ALA A 27 3.89 -9.17 18.96
CA ALA A 27 4.15 -9.75 20.28
C ALA A 27 3.12 -10.82 20.66
N GLY A 28 1.85 -10.61 20.28
CA GLY A 28 0.76 -11.56 20.55
C GLY A 28 0.75 -12.81 19.66
N LEU A 29 1.62 -12.89 18.66
CA LEU A 29 1.70 -14.08 17.79
C LEU A 29 2.27 -15.31 18.50
N ASN A 30 3.08 -15.12 19.56
CA ASN A 30 3.65 -16.20 20.35
C ASN A 30 4.32 -17.29 19.49
N GLY A 31 5.09 -16.89 18.50
CA GLY A 31 5.79 -17.77 17.57
C GLY A 31 4.95 -18.32 16.41
N ARG A 32 3.62 -18.09 16.39
CA ARG A 32 2.81 -18.39 15.19
C ARG A 32 3.21 -17.52 14.02
N ARG A 33 3.06 -18.06 12.82
CA ARG A 33 3.23 -17.33 11.57
C ARG A 33 1.89 -17.32 10.80
N PRO A 34 0.98 -16.36 11.10
CA PRO A 34 -0.29 -16.29 10.37
C PRO A 34 -0.07 -15.85 8.93
N THR A 35 -1.02 -16.22 8.07
CA THR A 35 -1.03 -15.82 6.66
C THR A 35 -1.38 -14.34 6.51
N LEU A 36 -0.63 -13.64 5.66
CA LEU A 36 -0.78 -12.21 5.40
C LEU A 36 -0.85 -11.94 3.89
N LEU A 37 -1.92 -11.29 3.43
CA LEU A 37 -1.92 -10.66 2.12
C LEU A 37 -1.34 -9.24 2.24
N LEU A 38 -0.17 -9.02 1.63
CA LEU A 38 0.51 -7.73 1.59
C LEU A 38 0.30 -7.07 0.22
N HIS A 39 -0.51 -6.00 0.17
CA HIS A 39 -0.64 -5.19 -1.03
C HIS A 39 0.64 -4.42 -1.32
N ALA A 40 1.22 -4.63 -2.51
CA ALA A 40 2.43 -3.97 -3.00
C ALA A 40 2.10 -2.84 -3.96
N CYS A 41 2.65 -1.65 -3.75
CA CYS A 41 2.53 -0.53 -4.69
C CYS A 41 3.71 -0.44 -5.67
N CYS A 42 4.92 -0.79 -5.25
CA CYS A 42 6.15 -0.82 -6.04
C CYS A 42 7.27 -1.55 -5.27
N ALA A 43 8.36 -1.90 -5.91
CA ALA A 43 9.48 -2.57 -5.29
C ALA A 43 10.15 -1.76 -4.16
N PRO A 44 10.48 -0.46 -4.34
CA PRO A 44 11.06 0.33 -3.25
C PRO A 44 10.21 0.37 -1.98
N CYS A 45 8.88 0.52 -2.12
CA CYS A 45 7.98 0.52 -0.97
C CYS A 45 7.84 -0.85 -0.32
N SER A 46 8.01 -1.92 -1.09
CA SER A 46 7.88 -3.30 -0.61
C SER A 46 9.14 -3.80 0.10
N SER A 47 10.33 -3.29 -0.23
CA SER A 47 11.61 -3.82 0.24
C SER A 47 11.70 -3.92 1.76
N TYR A 48 11.60 -2.80 2.47
CA TYR A 48 11.65 -2.82 3.94
C TYR A 48 10.46 -3.56 4.57
N VAL A 49 9.27 -3.41 4.00
CA VAL A 49 8.07 -4.04 4.56
C VAL A 49 8.18 -5.57 4.48
N LEU A 50 8.73 -6.09 3.38
CA LEU A 50 9.01 -7.51 3.22
C LEU A 50 10.14 -7.97 4.17
N GLU A 51 11.26 -7.23 4.24
CA GLU A 51 12.36 -7.51 5.18
C GLU A 51 11.86 -7.61 6.63
N TYR A 52 10.92 -6.73 7.00
CA TYR A 52 10.38 -6.66 8.36
C TYR A 52 9.34 -7.75 8.64
N LEU A 53 8.30 -7.85 7.79
CA LEU A 53 7.15 -8.71 8.06
C LEU A 53 7.39 -10.19 7.75
N SER A 54 8.32 -10.54 6.85
CA SER A 54 8.64 -11.93 6.52
C SER A 54 9.17 -12.74 7.72
N ARG A 55 9.62 -12.06 8.75
CA ARG A 55 10.06 -12.68 10.03
C ARG A 55 8.89 -13.21 10.85
N TYR A 56 7.68 -12.71 10.64
CA TYR A 56 6.53 -12.93 11.51
C TYR A 56 5.32 -13.52 10.79
N PHE A 57 5.24 -13.40 9.47
CA PHE A 57 4.07 -13.77 8.68
C PHE A 57 4.45 -14.64 7.48
N ASP A 58 3.53 -15.50 7.08
CA ASP A 58 3.58 -16.17 5.79
C ASP A 58 2.90 -15.28 4.74
N ILE A 59 3.71 -14.66 3.88
CA ILE A 59 3.28 -13.55 3.04
C ILE A 59 2.87 -14.04 1.65
N THR A 60 1.68 -13.62 1.22
CA THR A 60 1.31 -13.53 -0.19
C THR A 60 1.37 -12.06 -0.59
N LEU A 61 2.27 -11.72 -1.51
CA LEU A 61 2.43 -10.36 -2.03
C LEU A 61 1.44 -10.13 -3.16
N PHE A 62 0.53 -9.19 -3.00
CA PHE A 62 -0.51 -8.87 -3.97
C PHE A 62 -0.24 -7.55 -4.67
N TYR A 63 -0.04 -7.59 -5.99
CA TYR A 63 0.17 -6.40 -6.79
C TYR A 63 -1.11 -6.01 -7.53
N TYR A 64 -1.76 -4.95 -7.08
CA TYR A 64 -2.96 -4.38 -7.69
C TYR A 64 -2.94 -2.86 -7.61
N ASN A 65 -2.67 -2.21 -8.73
CA ASN A 65 -2.49 -0.76 -8.81
C ASN A 65 -3.16 -0.22 -10.09
N PRO A 66 -4.50 -0.15 -10.15
CA PRO A 66 -5.21 0.30 -11.35
C PRO A 66 -4.97 1.76 -11.69
N ASN A 67 -4.36 2.51 -10.79
CA ASN A 67 -3.97 3.90 -10.98
C ASN A 67 -2.67 4.09 -11.77
N ILE A 68 -1.89 3.03 -12.00
CA ILE A 68 -0.58 3.14 -12.69
C ILE A 68 -0.81 3.09 -14.19
N GLU A 69 -0.31 4.11 -14.88
CA GLU A 69 -0.37 4.24 -16.32
C GLU A 69 0.94 4.84 -16.86
N PRO A 70 1.33 4.54 -18.12
CA PRO A 70 0.71 3.58 -19.04
C PRO A 70 0.90 2.12 -18.61
N GLU A 71 0.32 1.16 -19.35
CA GLU A 71 0.45 -0.27 -19.05
C GLU A 71 1.90 -0.73 -19.00
N SER A 72 2.77 -0.18 -19.85
CA SER A 72 4.21 -0.47 -19.84
C SER A 72 4.86 -0.15 -18.49
N GLU A 73 4.50 0.96 -17.87
CA GLU A 73 4.96 1.35 -16.53
C GLU A 73 4.41 0.39 -15.45
N TYR A 74 3.13 0.00 -15.57
CA TYR A 74 2.55 -1.01 -14.69
C TYR A 74 3.31 -2.34 -14.78
N ARG A 75 3.52 -2.86 -15.98
CA ARG A 75 4.25 -4.12 -16.23
C ARG A 75 5.69 -4.07 -15.74
N TYR A 76 6.36 -2.95 -15.98
CA TYR A 76 7.72 -2.75 -15.48
C TYR A 76 7.77 -2.80 -13.94
N ARG A 77 6.87 -2.13 -13.24
CA ARG A 77 6.82 -2.19 -11.77
C ARG A 77 6.46 -3.57 -11.24
N VAL A 78 5.62 -4.33 -11.93
CA VAL A 78 5.34 -5.74 -11.60
C VAL A 78 6.61 -6.58 -11.69
N SER A 79 7.37 -6.46 -12.80
CA SER A 79 8.62 -7.20 -12.97
C SER A 79 9.64 -6.85 -11.88
N GLU A 80 9.77 -5.58 -11.51
CA GLU A 80 10.63 -5.12 -10.43
C GLU A 80 10.25 -5.70 -9.05
N VAL A 81 8.94 -5.79 -8.76
CA VAL A 81 8.48 -6.43 -7.52
C VAL A 81 8.81 -7.92 -7.50
N LYS A 82 8.62 -8.62 -8.62
CA LYS A 82 8.96 -10.05 -8.74
C LYS A 82 10.46 -10.26 -8.58
N ARG A 83 11.29 -9.43 -9.24
CA ARG A 83 12.75 -9.46 -9.13
C ARG A 83 13.19 -9.22 -7.68
N LEU A 84 12.68 -8.18 -7.03
CA LEU A 84 12.99 -7.90 -5.63
C LEU A 84 12.73 -9.11 -4.72
N VAL A 85 11.58 -9.77 -4.86
CA VAL A 85 11.24 -10.93 -4.04
C VAL A 85 12.22 -12.06 -4.26
N SER A 86 12.57 -12.36 -5.52
CA SER A 86 13.49 -13.46 -5.86
C SER A 86 14.94 -13.19 -5.42
N GLU A 87 15.39 -11.94 -5.45
CA GLU A 87 16.77 -11.58 -5.06
C GLU A 87 16.93 -11.41 -3.55
N MET A 88 15.96 -10.75 -2.90
CA MET A 88 16.08 -10.39 -1.49
C MET A 88 15.68 -11.51 -0.54
N LEU A 89 14.70 -12.33 -0.90
CA LEU A 89 14.09 -13.34 -0.04
C LEU A 89 13.85 -14.68 -0.76
N PRO A 90 14.89 -15.27 -1.40
CA PRO A 90 14.73 -16.48 -2.22
C PRO A 90 14.19 -17.68 -1.42
N ASP A 91 14.60 -17.82 -0.16
CA ASP A 91 14.28 -18.97 0.67
C ASP A 91 13.00 -18.81 1.53
N VAL A 92 12.33 -17.65 1.45
CA VAL A 92 11.15 -17.36 2.28
C VAL A 92 9.84 -17.90 1.70
N GLY A 93 9.83 -18.21 0.40
CA GLY A 93 8.66 -18.80 -0.27
C GLY A 93 7.51 -17.80 -0.49
N ILE A 94 7.80 -16.50 -0.64
CA ILE A 94 6.79 -15.47 -0.88
C ILE A 94 6.16 -15.67 -2.25
N LYS A 95 4.82 -15.84 -2.28
CA LYS A 95 4.05 -15.91 -3.52
C LYS A 95 3.69 -14.51 -3.98
N VAL A 96 3.96 -14.19 -5.25
CA VAL A 96 3.53 -12.94 -5.87
C VAL A 96 2.28 -13.20 -6.70
N VAL A 97 1.18 -12.57 -6.33
CA VAL A 97 -0.10 -12.62 -7.03
C VAL A 97 -0.34 -11.28 -7.72
N GLU A 98 -0.55 -11.32 -9.02
CA GLU A 98 -0.86 -10.14 -9.81
C GLU A 98 -2.37 -9.98 -9.96
N GLY A 99 -2.89 -8.80 -9.60
CA GLY A 99 -4.26 -8.42 -9.86
C GLY A 99 -4.48 -8.02 -11.33
N ARG A 100 -5.75 -7.96 -11.74
CA ARG A 100 -6.09 -7.51 -13.09
C ARG A 100 -5.65 -6.05 -13.30
N TYR A 101 -4.99 -5.78 -14.41
CA TYR A 101 -4.77 -4.41 -14.87
C TYR A 101 -6.08 -3.82 -15.37
N ASP A 102 -6.60 -2.81 -14.70
CA ASP A 102 -7.93 -2.23 -14.96
C ASP A 102 -7.93 -0.73 -14.65
N PRO A 103 -7.27 0.10 -15.47
CA PRO A 103 -7.20 1.54 -15.26
C PRO A 103 -8.58 2.23 -15.36
N GLU A 104 -9.50 1.67 -16.15
CA GLU A 104 -10.86 2.17 -16.28
C GLU A 104 -11.58 2.24 -14.94
N ARG A 105 -11.41 1.21 -14.10
CA ARG A 105 -11.99 1.16 -12.76
C ARG A 105 -11.48 2.32 -11.88
N PHE A 106 -10.20 2.66 -12.02
CA PHE A 106 -9.63 3.82 -11.31
C PHE A 106 -10.23 5.12 -11.81
N HIS A 107 -10.27 5.35 -13.13
CA HIS A 107 -10.81 6.58 -13.71
C HIS A 107 -12.29 6.78 -13.36
N GLN A 108 -13.09 5.72 -13.44
CA GLN A 108 -14.50 5.77 -13.02
C GLN A 108 -14.64 6.15 -11.54
N ALA A 109 -13.81 5.56 -10.67
CA ALA A 109 -13.89 5.80 -9.23
C ALA A 109 -13.51 7.23 -8.84
N VAL A 110 -12.58 7.86 -9.58
CA VAL A 110 -12.09 9.22 -9.28
C VAL A 110 -12.74 10.32 -10.13
N LYS A 111 -13.75 9.99 -10.90
CA LYS A 111 -14.48 10.94 -11.75
C LYS A 111 -15.01 12.12 -10.92
N GLY A 112 -14.71 13.34 -11.36
CA GLY A 112 -15.03 14.60 -10.66
C GLY A 112 -14.04 14.99 -9.58
N LEU A 113 -12.94 14.22 -9.39
CA LEU A 113 -11.87 14.50 -8.43
C LEU A 113 -10.52 14.77 -9.14
N GLU A 114 -10.52 15.02 -10.45
CA GLU A 114 -9.32 15.17 -11.27
C GLU A 114 -8.43 16.31 -10.79
N GLN A 115 -9.04 17.39 -10.30
CA GLN A 115 -8.36 18.60 -9.84
C GLN A 115 -7.91 18.53 -8.36
N GLU A 116 -8.25 17.46 -7.66
CA GLU A 116 -7.78 17.28 -6.27
C GLU A 116 -6.26 17.08 -6.24
N PRO A 117 -5.52 17.72 -5.34
CA PRO A 117 -4.07 17.56 -5.25
C PRO A 117 -3.67 16.14 -4.79
N GLU A 118 -2.40 15.78 -4.95
CA GLU A 118 -1.87 14.55 -4.35
C GLU A 118 -2.07 14.60 -2.82
N GLY A 119 -2.61 13.52 -2.26
CA GLY A 119 -3.01 13.43 -0.85
C GLY A 119 -4.45 13.88 -0.56
N GLY A 120 -5.15 14.50 -1.53
CA GLY A 120 -6.55 14.93 -1.43
C GLY A 120 -7.56 13.79 -1.58
N LYS A 121 -8.83 14.14 -1.83
CA LYS A 121 -9.96 13.18 -1.90
C LYS A 121 -9.75 12.10 -2.96
N ARG A 122 -9.17 12.45 -4.13
CA ARG A 122 -8.81 11.47 -5.17
C ARG A 122 -7.94 10.34 -4.61
N CYS A 123 -6.93 10.69 -3.81
CA CYS A 123 -6.06 9.69 -3.19
C CYS A 123 -6.78 8.82 -2.17
N MET A 124 -7.75 9.34 -1.43
CA MET A 124 -8.57 8.56 -0.48
C MET A 124 -9.39 7.51 -1.22
N VAL A 125 -10.02 7.86 -2.34
CA VAL A 125 -10.74 6.92 -3.22
C VAL A 125 -9.79 5.85 -3.77
N CYS A 126 -8.61 6.26 -4.23
CA CYS A 126 -7.57 5.34 -4.72
C CYS A 126 -7.10 4.35 -3.65
N TYR A 127 -6.94 4.79 -2.38
CA TYR A 127 -6.59 3.88 -1.29
C TYR A 127 -7.69 2.86 -1.04
N ARG A 128 -8.94 3.31 -0.97
CA ARG A 128 -10.10 2.43 -0.79
C ARG A 128 -10.19 1.38 -1.89
N LEU A 129 -10.08 1.78 -3.14
CA LEU A 129 -10.14 0.88 -4.30
C LEU A 129 -9.10 -0.26 -4.20
N ARG A 130 -7.87 0.07 -3.82
CA ARG A 130 -6.78 -0.91 -3.69
C ARG A 130 -6.94 -1.79 -2.45
N LEU A 131 -7.32 -1.22 -1.32
CA LEU A 131 -7.51 -1.97 -0.07
C LEU A 131 -8.76 -2.86 -0.12
N GLU A 132 -9.81 -2.43 -0.80
CA GLU A 132 -11.02 -3.22 -1.02
C GLU A 132 -10.72 -4.49 -1.82
N GLU A 133 -9.99 -4.36 -2.93
CA GLU A 133 -9.56 -5.51 -3.71
C GLU A 133 -8.60 -6.40 -2.91
N SER A 134 -7.73 -5.81 -2.10
CA SER A 134 -6.82 -6.56 -1.22
C SER A 134 -7.59 -7.37 -0.17
N GLY A 135 -8.61 -6.79 0.46
CA GLY A 135 -9.48 -7.50 1.41
C GLY A 135 -10.23 -8.65 0.73
N ARG A 136 -10.79 -8.41 -0.46
CA ARG A 136 -11.49 -9.43 -1.26
C ARG A 136 -10.58 -10.61 -1.63
N ILE A 137 -9.34 -10.34 -2.05
CA ILE A 137 -8.37 -11.40 -2.38
C ILE A 137 -7.87 -12.10 -1.12
N ALA A 138 -7.66 -11.38 -0.01
CA ALA A 138 -7.31 -11.97 1.28
C ALA A 138 -8.37 -13.00 1.73
N GLN A 139 -9.64 -12.64 1.65
CA GLN A 139 -10.75 -13.56 1.93
C GLN A 139 -10.72 -14.79 1.00
N LYS A 140 -10.56 -14.56 -0.31
CA LYS A 140 -10.51 -15.64 -1.31
C LYS A 140 -9.39 -16.64 -1.05
N LEU A 141 -8.23 -16.15 -0.58
CA LEU A 141 -7.03 -16.96 -0.31
C LEU A 141 -7.00 -17.51 1.14
N GLY A 142 -7.98 -17.17 1.98
CA GLY A 142 -8.00 -17.58 3.38
C GLY A 142 -6.90 -16.94 4.23
N CYS A 143 -6.44 -15.73 3.87
CA CYS A 143 -5.44 -15.02 4.64
C CYS A 143 -6.06 -14.48 5.95
N GLU A 144 -5.37 -14.71 7.08
CA GLU A 144 -5.83 -14.20 8.39
C GLU A 144 -5.76 -12.67 8.45
N TYR A 145 -4.74 -12.09 7.80
CA TYR A 145 -4.52 -10.64 7.77
C TYR A 145 -4.37 -10.11 6.35
N PHE A 146 -4.67 -8.82 6.18
CA PHE A 146 -4.20 -8.05 5.03
C PHE A 146 -3.68 -6.67 5.45
N THR A 147 -2.76 -6.10 4.66
CA THR A 147 -2.24 -4.75 4.84
C THR A 147 -1.65 -4.21 3.53
N THR A 148 -1.01 -3.05 3.57
CA THR A 148 -0.42 -2.41 2.40
C THR A 148 0.96 -1.82 2.67
N THR A 149 1.83 -1.83 1.67
CA THR A 149 3.12 -1.15 1.72
C THR A 149 3.01 0.37 1.60
N LEU A 150 1.84 0.92 1.29
CA LEU A 150 1.65 2.36 1.06
C LEU A 150 2.04 3.22 2.26
N SER A 151 1.86 2.72 3.49
CA SER A 151 2.12 3.48 4.71
C SER A 151 3.61 3.80 4.94
N ILE A 152 4.53 3.22 4.15
CA ILE A 152 5.97 3.53 4.22
C ILE A 152 6.30 4.89 3.57
N SER A 153 5.52 5.30 2.58
CA SER A 153 5.79 6.56 1.88
C SER A 153 5.43 7.78 2.76
N PRO A 154 6.33 8.77 2.89
CA PRO A 154 6.02 10.01 3.59
C PRO A 154 4.90 10.82 2.92
N LEU A 155 4.66 10.61 1.62
CA LEU A 155 3.62 11.27 0.84
C LEU A 155 2.24 10.62 1.02
N LYS A 156 2.13 9.54 1.77
CA LYS A 156 0.87 8.82 1.95
C LYS A 156 0.34 8.97 3.38
N ASN A 157 -0.96 9.18 3.47
CA ASN A 157 -1.65 9.35 4.75
C ASN A 157 -1.86 7.99 5.43
N ALA A 158 -0.94 7.62 6.33
CA ALA A 158 -1.00 6.35 7.06
C ALA A 158 -2.27 6.22 7.90
N ARG A 159 -2.78 7.33 8.46
CA ARG A 159 -4.03 7.32 9.22
C ARG A 159 -5.21 6.91 8.33
N ALA A 160 -5.37 7.55 7.19
CA ALA A 160 -6.45 7.23 6.26
C ALA A 160 -6.37 5.79 5.75
N LEU A 161 -5.16 5.29 5.45
CA LEU A 161 -4.94 3.90 5.04
C LEU A 161 -5.40 2.91 6.13
N ASN A 162 -5.07 3.17 7.39
CA ASN A 162 -5.47 2.31 8.50
C ASN A 162 -6.98 2.38 8.76
N GLU A 163 -7.57 3.58 8.78
CA GLU A 163 -9.02 3.75 8.96
C GLU A 163 -9.83 3.03 7.87
N ILE A 164 -9.41 3.14 6.59
CA ILE A 164 -10.04 2.42 5.48
C ILE A 164 -9.86 0.91 5.64
N GLY A 165 -8.65 0.44 5.97
CA GLY A 165 -8.39 -0.98 6.13
C GLY A 165 -9.21 -1.61 7.27
N GLU A 166 -9.32 -0.93 8.41
CA GLU A 166 -10.14 -1.37 9.56
C GLU A 166 -11.64 -1.38 9.24
N GLU A 167 -12.12 -0.43 8.42
CA GLU A 167 -13.51 -0.41 7.95
C GLU A 167 -13.81 -1.59 7.02
N LEU A 168 -12.86 -1.94 6.15
CA LEU A 168 -13.03 -3.01 5.16
C LEU A 168 -12.87 -4.42 5.75
N ALA A 169 -12.05 -4.58 6.78
CA ALA A 169 -11.72 -5.89 7.36
C ALA A 169 -12.94 -6.76 7.70
N PRO A 170 -13.98 -6.25 8.39
CA PRO A 170 -15.17 -7.05 8.72
C PRO A 170 -15.99 -7.43 7.49
N LEU A 171 -15.93 -6.65 6.39
CA LEU A 171 -16.67 -6.94 5.16
C LEU A 171 -16.13 -8.19 4.45
N TYR A 172 -14.81 -8.45 4.62
CA TYR A 172 -14.12 -9.58 4.01
C TYR A 172 -13.75 -10.69 5.01
N GLN A 173 -14.29 -10.64 6.23
CA GLN A 173 -14.04 -11.67 7.27
C GLN A 173 -12.55 -11.93 7.51
N THR A 174 -11.74 -10.89 7.43
CA THR A 174 -10.29 -10.91 7.65
C THR A 174 -9.89 -9.79 8.62
N LYS A 175 -8.65 -9.76 9.06
CA LYS A 175 -8.13 -8.72 9.95
C LYS A 175 -7.25 -7.75 9.17
N TYR A 176 -7.40 -6.45 9.41
CA TYR A 176 -6.45 -5.49 8.89
C TYR A 176 -5.27 -5.34 9.84
N LEU A 177 -4.05 -5.52 9.33
CA LEU A 177 -2.83 -5.31 10.10
C LEU A 177 -2.46 -3.83 10.03
N THR A 178 -2.80 -3.09 11.08
CA THR A 178 -2.50 -1.66 11.18
C THR A 178 -0.99 -1.41 11.15
N SER A 179 -0.56 -0.33 10.47
CA SER A 179 0.87 -0.09 10.25
C SER A 179 1.19 1.38 9.97
N ASP A 180 2.38 1.80 10.35
CA ASP A 180 3.03 3.02 9.86
C ASP A 180 4.51 2.70 9.58
N PHE A 181 4.76 2.04 8.45
CA PHE A 181 6.08 1.50 8.11
C PHE A 181 7.16 2.56 7.88
N LYS A 182 6.82 3.86 7.81
CA LYS A 182 7.85 4.93 7.78
C LYS A 182 8.49 5.17 9.16
N LYS A 183 7.85 4.71 10.24
CA LYS A 183 8.40 4.77 11.59
C LYS A 183 9.61 3.82 11.74
N ARG A 184 10.38 4.00 12.83
CA ARG A 184 11.58 3.20 13.11
C ARG A 184 12.57 3.16 11.95
N GLU A 185 12.79 4.31 11.31
CA GLU A 185 13.72 4.46 10.18
C GLU A 185 13.32 3.60 8.95
N GLY A 186 12.10 3.07 8.88
CA GLY A 186 11.68 2.17 7.81
C GLY A 186 11.76 2.80 6.43
N TYR A 187 11.39 4.07 6.29
CA TYR A 187 11.56 4.79 5.02
C TYR A 187 13.03 4.92 4.63
N LYS A 188 13.90 5.25 5.59
CA LYS A 188 15.36 5.33 5.37
C LYS A 188 15.93 3.96 4.97
N ARG A 189 15.51 2.88 5.66
CA ARG A 189 15.93 1.53 5.29
C ARG A 189 15.46 1.16 3.88
N SER A 190 14.26 1.56 3.46
CA SER A 190 13.79 1.32 2.09
C SER A 190 14.62 2.04 1.02
N ILE A 191 15.22 3.19 1.36
CA ILE A 191 16.16 3.89 0.46
C ILE A 191 17.47 3.09 0.34
N GLN A 192 18.00 2.59 1.46
CA GLN A 192 19.20 1.75 1.48
C GLN A 192 19.00 0.46 0.66
N LEU A 193 17.89 -0.25 0.91
CA LEU A 193 17.55 -1.46 0.15
C LEU A 193 17.34 -1.16 -1.34
N SER A 194 16.78 0.01 -1.67
CA SER A 194 16.63 0.41 -3.08
C SER A 194 17.98 0.61 -3.78
N ALA A 195 18.99 1.11 -3.07
CA ALA A 195 20.35 1.23 -3.60
C ALA A 195 21.02 -0.14 -3.68
N GLU A 196 20.90 -0.96 -2.64
CA GLU A 196 21.47 -2.31 -2.53
C GLU A 196 21.00 -3.23 -3.67
N TYR A 197 19.68 -3.22 -3.96
CA TYR A 197 19.06 -4.05 -5.00
C TYR A 197 18.84 -3.31 -6.32
N HIS A 198 19.41 -2.12 -6.50
CA HIS A 198 19.27 -1.30 -7.72
C HIS A 198 17.82 -1.15 -8.19
N LEU A 199 16.89 -0.87 -7.23
CA LEU A 199 15.47 -0.81 -7.52
C LEU A 199 15.09 0.45 -8.30
N TYR A 200 14.19 0.29 -9.25
CA TYR A 200 13.58 1.41 -9.95
C TYR A 200 12.78 2.30 -8.99
N ARG A 201 13.27 3.51 -8.78
CA ARG A 201 12.63 4.51 -7.92
C ARG A 201 12.03 5.63 -8.75
N GLN A 202 10.73 5.62 -8.86
CA GLN A 202 9.96 6.69 -9.48
C GLN A 202 9.72 7.83 -8.48
N ASP A 203 9.59 9.05 -8.99
CA ASP A 203 9.34 10.26 -8.21
C ASP A 203 7.86 10.65 -8.10
N TYR A 204 6.96 9.87 -8.70
CA TYR A 204 5.52 10.07 -8.69
C TYR A 204 4.76 8.79 -8.31
N CYS A 205 3.49 8.92 -7.94
CA CYS A 205 2.68 7.78 -7.44
C CYS A 205 2.39 6.72 -8.52
N GLY A 206 2.40 7.11 -9.81
CA GLY A 206 2.08 6.25 -10.94
C GLY A 206 0.78 6.62 -11.65
N CYS A 207 -0.12 7.42 -11.05
CA CYS A 207 -1.29 7.91 -11.76
C CYS A 207 -0.94 9.14 -12.62
N ALA A 208 -1.67 9.32 -13.72
CA ALA A 208 -1.49 10.45 -14.64
C ALA A 208 -1.51 11.81 -13.92
N TYR A 209 -2.38 11.97 -12.94
CA TYR A 209 -2.51 13.21 -12.16
C TYR A 209 -1.26 13.53 -11.33
N SER A 210 -0.70 12.55 -10.61
CA SER A 210 0.52 12.79 -9.84
C SER A 210 1.74 12.98 -10.72
N LYS A 211 1.75 12.41 -11.92
CA LYS A 211 2.77 12.65 -12.93
C LYS A 211 2.72 14.10 -13.40
N ALA A 212 1.55 14.59 -13.80
CA ALA A 212 1.35 15.97 -14.24
C ALA A 212 1.72 16.98 -13.14
N GLU A 213 1.31 16.74 -11.88
CA GLU A 213 1.69 17.58 -10.73
C GLU A 213 3.23 17.64 -10.55
N ARG A 214 3.90 16.49 -10.71
CA ARG A 214 5.37 16.42 -10.58
C ARG A 214 6.08 17.13 -11.72
N GLU A 215 5.60 16.98 -12.94
CA GLU A 215 6.14 17.68 -14.12
C GLU A 215 6.00 19.20 -13.98
N ALA A 216 4.84 19.68 -13.56
CA ALA A 216 4.63 21.10 -13.27
C ALA A 216 5.57 21.63 -12.18
N GLN A 217 5.83 20.85 -11.13
CA GLN A 217 6.79 21.22 -10.08
C GLN A 217 8.23 21.29 -10.59
N LYS A 218 8.65 20.40 -11.52
CA LYS A 218 9.98 20.43 -12.15
C LYS A 218 10.16 21.69 -12.98
N VAL A 219 9.16 22.03 -13.82
CA VAL A 219 9.17 23.25 -14.63
C VAL A 219 9.32 24.50 -13.77
N ASN A 220 8.53 24.62 -12.70
CA ASN A 220 8.58 25.76 -11.78
C ASN A 220 9.92 25.89 -11.03
N LYS A 221 10.71 24.81 -10.93
CA LYS A 221 12.05 24.81 -10.34
C LYS A 221 13.18 24.98 -11.37
N GLY A 222 12.85 25.24 -12.64
CA GLY A 222 13.82 25.39 -13.73
C GLY A 222 14.53 24.09 -14.15
N GLN A 223 14.00 22.94 -13.77
CA GLN A 223 14.48 21.63 -14.21
C GLN A 223 13.74 21.21 -15.49
N LYS A 224 14.50 20.71 -16.49
CA LYS A 224 13.86 20.19 -17.71
C LYS A 224 12.99 18.96 -17.37
N PRO A 225 11.78 18.84 -17.97
CA PRO A 225 11.03 17.58 -17.92
C PRO A 225 11.83 16.48 -18.62
N GLU A 226 11.83 15.28 -18.04
CA GLU A 226 12.38 14.06 -18.63
C GLU A 226 11.44 13.51 -19.70
#